data_cabeb0f23e51bc4bbcb06e4187a7f6b8
#
_entry.id   cabeb0f23e51bc4bbcb06e4187a7f6b8
#
_cell.length_a   1.000
_cell.length_b   1.000
_cell.length_c   1.000
_cell.angle_alpha   90.00
_cell.angle_beta   90.00
_cell.angle_gamma   90.00
#
_symmetry.space_group_name_H-M   'P 1'
#
loop_
_entity.id
_entity.type
_entity.pdbx_description
1 polymer ?
#
loop_
_entity_poly.entity_id
_entity_poly.type
_entity_poly.pdbx_seq_one_letter_code
_entity_poly.pdbx_strand_id
1 'polypeptide(L)'
;VKKAKKKSVDFPYAIKSFLGYLEGTQKALHTIKNYRLDLLAFQSFLSEAGSKKSLEEIDASDLESYQNHLRSLGLKTNTRRRKLMTLRKFLSYLAGRKKIPVDLGRKLPTPHKMERIPVTVSAKVLLLAIEKLPQETELDMRNRALLWTLLETGCLISEVAKIRFEDWHSLKGETAMLEFHGKNTRSIGVSADLYQTIQALKQKRKGESPWIFLGFNKFGSLGAAISPRGIEMLVKAYGSQLGFPEIVPRTFRHSIVLSWLQNGFTEAAIQQRLGLKSAYAFRAFASSVKPEAQ
;
A
#
# COMPACT_ATOMS: atom_id res chain seq x y z
N VAL A 1 43.94 2.51 -35.95
CA VAL A 1 42.82 1.68 -35.47
C VAL A 1 41.68 2.61 -35.04
N LYS A 2 40.63 2.71 -35.87
CA LYS A 2 39.43 3.52 -35.58
C LYS A 2 38.70 2.83 -34.39
N LYS A 3 38.75 3.42 -33.17
CA LYS A 3 37.86 3.00 -32.09
C LYS A 3 36.41 3.21 -32.56
N ALA A 4 35.68 2.11 -32.73
CA ALA A 4 34.24 2.15 -33.00
C ALA A 4 33.59 3.02 -31.90
N LYS A 5 32.90 4.12 -32.27
CA LYS A 5 32.09 4.92 -31.37
C LYS A 5 31.02 3.99 -30.80
N LYS A 6 31.18 3.56 -29.55
CA LYS A 6 30.14 2.85 -28.80
C LYS A 6 28.88 3.73 -28.85
N LYS A 7 27.81 3.25 -29.46
CA LYS A 7 26.51 3.97 -29.46
C LYS A 7 26.14 4.28 -28.00
N SER A 8 26.05 5.55 -27.65
CA SER A 8 25.57 5.98 -26.33
C SER A 8 24.22 5.37 -26.06
N VAL A 9 24.03 4.87 -24.83
CA VAL A 9 22.76 4.27 -24.44
C VAL A 9 21.75 5.38 -24.19
N ASP A 10 20.70 5.40 -25.01
CA ASP A 10 19.60 6.36 -24.87
C ASP A 10 18.86 6.14 -23.54
N PHE A 11 18.58 7.24 -22.81
CA PHE A 11 17.96 7.18 -21.48
C PHE A 11 16.56 6.53 -21.49
N PRO A 12 15.63 6.92 -22.37
CA PRO A 12 14.33 6.27 -22.52
C PRO A 12 14.44 4.77 -22.79
N TYR A 13 15.36 4.37 -23.65
CA TYR A 13 15.59 2.94 -23.94
C TYR A 13 16.11 2.20 -22.72
N ALA A 14 17.03 2.77 -21.97
CA ALA A 14 17.55 2.17 -20.75
C ALA A 14 16.48 1.99 -19.67
N ILE A 15 15.61 3.01 -19.47
CA ILE A 15 14.45 2.91 -18.57
C ILE A 15 13.53 1.76 -19.03
N LYS A 16 13.16 1.71 -20.30
CA LYS A 16 12.29 0.65 -20.85
C LYS A 16 12.88 -0.72 -20.63
N SER A 17 14.19 -0.90 -20.89
CA SER A 17 14.90 -2.16 -20.68
C SER A 17 14.92 -2.59 -19.21
N PHE A 18 15.14 -1.65 -18.29
CA PHE A 18 15.10 -1.92 -16.85
C PHE A 18 13.69 -2.31 -16.36
N LEU A 19 12.66 -1.61 -16.83
CA LEU A 19 11.28 -1.94 -16.45
C LEU A 19 10.87 -3.32 -16.98
N GLY A 20 11.22 -3.68 -18.21
CA GLY A 20 11.01 -5.02 -18.75
C GLY A 20 11.73 -6.11 -17.96
N TYR A 21 12.95 -5.84 -17.49
CA TYR A 21 13.66 -6.74 -16.57
C TYR A 21 12.88 -6.92 -15.25
N LEU A 22 12.32 -5.84 -14.70
CA LEU A 22 11.53 -5.93 -13.46
C LEU A 22 10.21 -6.69 -13.65
N GLU A 23 9.57 -6.58 -14.81
CA GLU A 23 8.40 -7.38 -15.20
C GLU A 23 8.74 -8.87 -15.23
N GLY A 24 9.85 -9.23 -15.86
CA GLY A 24 10.35 -10.61 -15.88
C GLY A 24 10.69 -11.17 -14.49
N THR A 25 10.99 -10.30 -13.50
CA THR A 25 11.18 -10.70 -12.10
C THR A 25 9.90 -10.67 -11.26
N GLN A 26 8.73 -10.61 -11.91
CA GLN A 26 7.39 -10.61 -11.26
C GLN A 26 7.19 -9.52 -10.20
N LYS A 27 7.78 -8.35 -10.40
CA LYS A 27 7.51 -7.19 -9.53
C LYS A 27 6.08 -6.71 -9.71
N ALA A 28 5.46 -6.26 -8.63
CA ALA A 28 4.09 -5.72 -8.67
C ALA A 28 4.01 -4.52 -9.64
N LEU A 29 2.95 -4.45 -10.46
CA LEU A 29 2.72 -3.38 -11.44
C LEU A 29 2.85 -1.97 -10.83
N HIS A 30 2.32 -1.78 -9.61
CA HIS A 30 2.45 -0.51 -8.89
C HIS A 30 3.91 -0.15 -8.58
N THR A 31 4.75 -1.14 -8.26
CA THR A 31 6.19 -0.94 -8.04
C THR A 31 6.87 -0.50 -9.33
N ILE A 32 6.56 -1.15 -10.46
CA ILE A 32 7.11 -0.83 -11.78
C ILE A 32 6.69 0.59 -12.19
N LYS A 33 5.41 0.95 -12.00
CA LYS A 33 4.91 2.31 -12.25
C LYS A 33 5.67 3.37 -11.43
N ASN A 34 5.90 3.11 -10.15
CA ASN A 34 6.66 4.03 -9.29
C ASN A 34 8.12 4.15 -9.73
N TYR A 35 8.76 3.06 -10.10
CA TYR A 35 10.13 3.09 -10.62
C TYR A 35 10.22 3.92 -11.91
N ARG A 36 9.26 3.74 -12.83
CA ARG A 36 9.17 4.56 -14.04
C ARG A 36 9.10 6.05 -13.71
N LEU A 37 8.19 6.45 -12.84
CA LEU A 37 8.01 7.85 -12.45
C LEU A 37 9.25 8.43 -11.76
N ASP A 38 9.93 7.64 -10.93
CA ASP A 38 11.15 8.08 -10.25
C ASP A 38 12.31 8.29 -11.23
N LEU A 39 12.45 7.42 -12.22
CA LEU A 39 13.51 7.51 -13.24
C LEU A 39 13.25 8.64 -14.24
N LEU A 40 11.99 8.84 -14.63
CA LEU A 40 11.61 10.00 -15.45
C LEU A 40 11.90 11.32 -14.73
N ALA A 41 11.64 11.40 -13.43
CA ALA A 41 11.98 12.59 -12.63
C ALA A 41 13.50 12.83 -12.56
N PHE A 42 14.31 11.79 -12.51
CA PHE A 42 15.78 11.94 -12.60
C PHE A 42 16.22 12.40 -13.98
N GLN A 43 15.64 11.85 -15.05
CA GLN A 43 15.91 12.27 -16.42
C GLN A 43 15.57 13.74 -16.64
N SER A 44 14.38 14.19 -16.19
CA SER A 44 13.99 15.62 -16.27
C SER A 44 14.97 16.51 -15.55
N PHE A 45 15.38 16.14 -14.32
CA PHE A 45 16.39 16.89 -13.57
C PHE A 45 17.69 17.08 -14.35
N LEU A 46 18.22 16.02 -14.96
CA LEU A 46 19.44 16.13 -15.77
C LEU A 46 19.26 17.06 -16.98
N SER A 47 18.10 17.00 -17.63
CA SER A 47 17.78 17.83 -18.79
C SER A 47 17.65 19.32 -18.41
N GLU A 48 16.99 19.62 -17.28
CA GLU A 48 16.79 20.98 -16.75
C GLU A 48 18.10 21.61 -16.27
N ALA A 49 19.03 20.80 -15.74
CA ALA A 49 20.36 21.24 -15.36
C ALA A 49 21.26 21.56 -16.57
N GLY A 50 20.73 21.56 -17.79
CA GLY A 50 21.48 21.81 -19.03
C GLY A 50 22.44 20.68 -19.40
N SER A 51 22.40 19.57 -18.67
CA SER A 51 23.30 18.44 -18.88
C SER A 51 22.77 17.57 -20.04
N LYS A 52 23.42 17.68 -21.19
CA LYS A 52 23.22 16.74 -22.31
C LYS A 52 24.06 15.47 -22.14
N LYS A 53 24.44 15.15 -20.89
CA LYS A 53 25.24 13.96 -20.56
C LYS A 53 24.53 12.67 -20.98
N SER A 54 25.25 11.79 -21.64
CA SER A 54 24.81 10.40 -21.85
C SER A 54 24.83 9.65 -20.51
N LEU A 55 24.20 8.47 -20.45
CA LEU A 55 24.20 7.63 -19.25
C LEU A 55 25.61 7.22 -18.79
N GLU A 56 26.55 7.10 -19.73
CA GLU A 56 27.93 6.76 -19.45
C GLU A 56 28.73 7.90 -18.81
N GLU A 57 28.27 9.14 -19.01
CA GLU A 57 28.91 10.36 -18.53
C GLU A 57 28.39 10.83 -17.17
N ILE A 58 27.33 10.19 -16.66
CA ILE A 58 26.82 10.47 -15.31
C ILE A 58 27.90 10.11 -14.29
N ASP A 59 28.15 11.03 -13.37
CA ASP A 59 29.15 10.90 -12.33
C ASP A 59 28.57 11.08 -10.91
N ALA A 60 29.43 11.03 -9.90
CA ALA A 60 29.03 11.17 -8.51
C ALA A 60 28.46 12.56 -8.19
N SER A 61 28.95 13.61 -8.89
CA SER A 61 28.48 15.00 -8.67
C SER A 61 27.06 15.20 -9.16
N ASP A 62 26.65 14.53 -10.27
CA ASP A 62 25.27 14.56 -10.76
C ASP A 62 24.32 13.92 -9.73
N LEU A 63 24.75 12.83 -9.10
CA LEU A 63 23.96 12.13 -8.07
C LEU A 63 23.81 12.96 -6.79
N GLU A 64 24.87 13.65 -6.39
CA GLU A 64 24.85 14.58 -5.25
C GLU A 64 23.93 15.77 -5.54
N SER A 65 24.07 16.37 -6.72
CA SER A 65 23.20 17.45 -7.19
C SER A 65 21.72 17.02 -7.20
N TYR A 66 21.42 15.81 -7.65
CA TYR A 66 20.06 15.28 -7.59
C TYR A 66 19.56 15.08 -6.15
N GLN A 67 20.42 14.62 -5.24
CA GLN A 67 20.03 14.53 -3.83
C GLN A 67 19.68 15.88 -3.23
N ASN A 68 20.47 16.92 -3.54
CA ASN A 68 20.25 18.28 -3.09
C ASN A 68 18.96 18.85 -3.70
N HIS A 69 18.72 18.60 -4.99
CA HIS A 69 17.45 18.94 -5.65
C HIS A 69 16.24 18.27 -4.96
N LEU A 70 16.33 16.99 -4.64
CA LEU A 70 15.24 16.30 -3.90
C LEU A 70 15.02 16.89 -2.49
N ARG A 71 16.04 17.48 -1.86
CA ARG A 71 15.92 18.19 -0.58
C ARG A 71 15.25 19.54 -0.77
N SER A 72 15.66 20.33 -1.78
CA SER A 72 15.09 21.65 -2.08
C SER A 72 13.60 21.59 -2.43
N LEU A 73 13.13 20.47 -3.03
CA LEU A 73 11.70 20.23 -3.29
C LEU A 73 10.87 19.96 -2.01
N GLY A 74 11.43 20.02 -0.82
CA GLY A 74 10.71 19.77 0.43
C GLY A 74 10.16 18.34 0.58
N LEU A 75 10.65 17.37 -0.18
CA LEU A 75 10.13 15.99 -0.16
C LEU A 75 10.42 15.30 1.18
N LYS A 76 9.42 14.58 1.69
CA LYS A 76 9.55 13.76 2.92
C LYS A 76 10.71 12.75 2.78
N THR A 77 11.46 12.53 3.85
CA THR A 77 12.65 11.65 3.88
C THR A 77 12.41 10.27 3.25
N ASN A 78 11.29 9.62 3.57
CA ASN A 78 10.97 8.32 2.98
C ASN A 78 10.70 8.39 1.46
N THR A 79 10.18 9.52 0.95
CA THR A 79 10.00 9.75 -0.49
C THR A 79 11.35 9.91 -1.18
N ARG A 80 12.24 10.73 -0.61
CA ARG A 80 13.61 10.90 -1.10
C ARG A 80 14.35 9.56 -1.11
N ARG A 81 14.28 8.82 0.00
CA ARG A 81 14.85 7.48 0.10
C ARG A 81 14.34 6.56 -1.03
N ARG A 82 13.03 6.51 -1.28
CA ARG A 82 12.44 5.68 -2.33
C ARG A 82 13.01 6.02 -3.70
N LYS A 83 13.03 7.32 -4.05
CA LYS A 83 13.57 7.79 -5.33
C LYS A 83 15.04 7.41 -5.51
N LEU A 84 15.87 7.63 -4.50
CA LEU A 84 17.29 7.27 -4.53
C LEU A 84 17.51 5.76 -4.58
N MET A 85 16.70 4.96 -3.90
CA MET A 85 16.76 3.50 -3.99
C MET A 85 16.37 2.97 -5.38
N THR A 86 15.41 3.63 -6.06
CA THR A 86 15.07 3.33 -7.45
C THR A 86 16.26 3.62 -8.37
N LEU A 87 16.86 4.80 -8.24
CA LEU A 87 18.03 5.20 -9.02
C LEU A 87 19.22 4.26 -8.77
N ARG A 88 19.49 3.92 -7.51
CA ARG A 88 20.53 2.95 -7.13
C ARG A 88 20.37 1.63 -7.85
N LYS A 89 19.16 1.06 -7.85
CA LYS A 89 18.87 -0.21 -8.53
C LYS A 89 19.02 -0.10 -10.05
N PHE A 90 18.61 1.01 -10.63
CA PHE A 90 18.76 1.27 -12.06
C PHE A 90 20.23 1.35 -12.47
N LEU A 91 21.05 2.11 -11.76
CA LEU A 91 22.47 2.24 -12.03
C LEU A 91 23.21 0.90 -11.86
N SER A 92 22.91 0.13 -10.80
CA SER A 92 23.48 -1.20 -10.61
C SER A 92 23.05 -2.18 -11.73
N TYR A 93 21.79 -2.08 -12.22
CA TYR A 93 21.34 -2.86 -13.37
C TYR A 93 22.15 -2.52 -14.65
N LEU A 94 22.36 -1.23 -14.92
CA LEU A 94 23.13 -0.78 -16.09
C LEU A 94 24.60 -1.23 -16.02
N ALA A 95 25.23 -1.09 -14.84
CA ALA A 95 26.60 -1.54 -14.61
C ALA A 95 26.74 -3.06 -14.80
N GLY A 96 25.82 -3.84 -14.25
CA GLY A 96 25.80 -5.29 -14.42
C GLY A 96 25.65 -5.74 -15.87
N ARG A 97 25.07 -4.90 -16.73
CA ARG A 97 24.95 -5.11 -18.19
C ARG A 97 26.04 -4.41 -19.01
N LYS A 98 27.07 -3.88 -18.36
CA LYS A 98 28.18 -3.15 -18.99
C LYS A 98 27.72 -1.98 -19.87
N LYS A 99 26.58 -1.36 -19.49
CA LYS A 99 26.04 -0.17 -20.17
C LYS A 99 26.63 1.13 -19.64
N ILE A 100 27.10 1.12 -18.40
CA ILE A 100 27.88 2.19 -17.77
C ILE A 100 29.18 1.59 -17.21
N PRO A 101 30.28 2.37 -17.14
CA PRO A 101 31.60 1.84 -16.79
C PRO A 101 31.72 1.48 -15.30
N VAL A 102 31.00 2.18 -14.42
CA VAL A 102 31.09 2.04 -12.97
C VAL A 102 29.71 1.93 -12.35
N ASP A 103 29.56 1.06 -11.36
CA ASP A 103 28.33 0.97 -10.56
C ASP A 103 28.27 2.12 -9.52
N LEU A 104 27.83 3.29 -9.98
CA LEU A 104 27.59 4.44 -9.12
C LEU A 104 26.45 4.19 -8.12
N GLY A 105 25.57 3.23 -8.41
CA GLY A 105 24.48 2.85 -7.52
C GLY A 105 24.95 2.35 -6.18
N ARG A 106 26.05 1.59 -6.12
CA ARG A 106 26.62 1.10 -4.85
C ARG A 106 27.11 2.23 -3.94
N LYS A 107 27.61 3.31 -4.53
CA LYS A 107 28.16 4.47 -3.81
C LYS A 107 27.12 5.51 -3.48
N LEU A 108 25.89 5.42 -4.03
CA LEU A 108 24.83 6.42 -3.82
C LEU A 108 24.30 6.33 -2.38
N PRO A 109 24.56 7.33 -1.51
CA PRO A 109 24.02 7.35 -0.15
C PRO A 109 22.50 7.46 -0.20
N THR A 110 21.83 6.77 0.69
CA THR A 110 20.37 6.86 0.83
C THR A 110 20.02 7.22 2.26
N PRO A 111 19.07 8.12 2.51
CA PRO A 111 18.64 8.46 3.86
C PRO A 111 18.21 7.20 4.62
N HIS A 112 18.40 7.19 5.93
CA HIS A 112 17.85 6.15 6.78
C HIS A 112 16.32 6.12 6.68
N LYS A 113 15.73 4.93 6.79
CA LYS A 113 14.29 4.80 6.83
C LYS A 113 13.79 5.43 8.13
N MET A 114 12.95 6.45 8.01
CA MET A 114 12.25 6.99 9.17
C MET A 114 11.10 6.03 9.51
N GLU A 115 11.18 5.43 10.67
CA GLU A 115 10.07 4.70 11.25
C GLU A 115 9.03 5.72 11.78
N ARG A 116 7.78 5.44 11.50
CA ARG A 116 6.68 6.23 12.03
C ARG A 116 5.97 5.38 13.06
N ILE A 117 5.74 5.95 14.23
CA ILE A 117 4.84 5.33 15.20
C ILE A 117 3.47 5.24 14.52
N PRO A 118 2.86 4.04 14.48
CA PRO A 118 1.54 3.89 13.89
C PRO A 118 0.52 4.72 14.67
N VAL A 119 -0.30 5.48 13.96
CA VAL A 119 -1.48 6.10 14.56
C VAL A 119 -2.49 4.99 14.83
N THR A 120 -2.85 4.81 16.07
CA THR A 120 -3.83 3.82 16.53
C THR A 120 -4.95 4.51 17.27
N VAL A 121 -6.13 3.93 17.17
CA VAL A 121 -7.30 4.27 17.97
C VAL A 121 -7.78 2.95 18.57
N SER A 122 -8.37 2.96 19.76
CA SER A 122 -8.92 1.72 20.32
C SER A 122 -9.87 1.04 19.33
N ALA A 123 -9.63 -0.23 19.03
CA ALA A 123 -10.48 -0.99 18.11
C ALA A 123 -11.92 -1.04 18.61
N LYS A 124 -12.14 -1.17 19.92
CA LYS A 124 -13.47 -1.13 20.55
C LYS A 124 -14.17 0.21 20.31
N VAL A 125 -13.45 1.33 20.46
CA VAL A 125 -14.03 2.66 20.24
C VAL A 125 -14.38 2.88 18.77
N LEU A 126 -13.53 2.43 17.84
CA LEU A 126 -13.82 2.47 16.41
C LEU A 126 -15.04 1.61 16.05
N LEU A 127 -15.15 0.42 16.63
CA LEU A 127 -16.29 -0.47 16.39
C LEU A 127 -17.60 0.21 16.83
N LEU A 128 -17.65 0.73 18.05
CA LEU A 128 -18.81 1.45 18.58
C LEU A 128 -19.20 2.67 17.73
N ALA A 129 -18.22 3.35 17.15
CA ALA A 129 -18.48 4.46 16.23
C ALA A 129 -19.04 3.97 14.89
N ILE A 130 -18.55 2.85 14.35
CA ILE A 130 -19.04 2.24 13.11
C ILE A 130 -20.47 1.72 13.28
N GLU A 131 -20.79 1.14 14.42
CA GLU A 131 -22.14 0.62 14.74
C GLU A 131 -23.21 1.71 14.74
N LYS A 132 -22.83 2.95 15.04
CA LYS A 132 -23.73 4.13 15.01
C LYS A 132 -23.94 4.74 13.62
N LEU A 133 -23.20 4.26 12.60
CA LEU A 133 -23.36 4.78 11.25
C LEU A 133 -24.73 4.40 10.67
N PRO A 134 -25.29 5.25 9.78
CA PRO A 134 -26.59 5.00 9.15
C PRO A 134 -26.64 3.68 8.36
N GLN A 135 -27.84 3.13 8.19
CA GLN A 135 -28.12 1.88 7.49
C GLN A 135 -29.35 1.96 6.58
N GLU A 136 -29.83 3.18 6.28
CA GLU A 136 -31.08 3.41 5.55
C GLU A 136 -30.95 3.07 4.07
N THR A 137 -29.83 3.42 3.46
CA THR A 137 -29.57 3.20 2.04
C THR A 137 -28.57 2.07 1.80
N GLU A 138 -28.56 1.52 0.57
CA GLU A 138 -27.53 0.57 0.15
C GLU A 138 -26.11 1.16 0.32
N LEU A 139 -25.97 2.46 0.04
CA LEU A 139 -24.70 3.17 0.20
C LEU A 139 -24.26 3.21 1.66
N ASP A 140 -25.15 3.52 2.59
CA ASP A 140 -24.85 3.58 4.02
C ASP A 140 -24.46 2.20 4.54
N MET A 141 -25.23 1.17 4.22
CA MET A 141 -24.94 -0.21 4.60
C MET A 141 -23.59 -0.67 4.04
N ARG A 142 -23.28 -0.34 2.77
CA ARG A 142 -22.00 -0.65 2.14
C ARG A 142 -20.84 0.05 2.85
N ASN A 143 -20.99 1.32 3.19
CA ASN A 143 -19.95 2.10 3.86
C ASN A 143 -19.67 1.55 5.25
N ARG A 144 -20.72 1.29 6.04
CA ARG A 144 -20.62 0.68 7.37
C ARG A 144 -19.96 -0.69 7.31
N ALA A 145 -20.43 -1.59 6.45
CA ALA A 145 -19.87 -2.93 6.28
C ALA A 145 -18.40 -2.89 5.84
N LEU A 146 -18.01 -1.97 4.97
CA LEU A 146 -16.63 -1.80 4.52
C LEU A 146 -15.70 -1.35 5.65
N LEU A 147 -16.11 -0.35 6.43
CA LEU A 147 -15.32 0.15 7.57
C LEU A 147 -15.18 -0.93 8.64
N TRP A 148 -16.23 -1.69 8.90
CA TRP A 148 -16.21 -2.82 9.84
C TRP A 148 -15.28 -3.94 9.37
N THR A 149 -15.37 -4.31 8.08
CA THR A 149 -14.45 -5.31 7.48
C THR A 149 -12.99 -4.86 7.60
N LEU A 150 -12.68 -3.61 7.32
CA LEU A 150 -11.32 -3.05 7.50
C LEU A 150 -10.84 -3.17 8.95
N LEU A 151 -11.72 -2.88 9.92
CA LEU A 151 -11.39 -2.93 11.34
C LEU A 151 -11.16 -4.37 11.79
N GLU A 152 -12.10 -5.25 11.57
CA GLU A 152 -12.08 -6.59 12.17
C GLU A 152 -11.03 -7.51 11.54
N THR A 153 -10.77 -7.35 10.23
CA THR A 153 -9.82 -8.19 9.52
C THR A 153 -8.42 -7.58 9.40
N GLY A 154 -8.29 -6.27 9.57
CA GLY A 154 -7.05 -5.56 9.31
C GLY A 154 -6.55 -5.70 7.87
N CYS A 155 -7.38 -6.06 6.90
CA CYS A 155 -7.01 -6.24 5.50
C CYS A 155 -6.53 -4.94 4.84
N LEU A 156 -5.87 -5.08 3.70
CA LEU A 156 -5.46 -3.94 2.89
C LEU A 156 -6.66 -3.43 2.06
N ILE A 157 -6.68 -2.12 1.75
CA ILE A 157 -7.72 -1.56 0.87
C ILE A 157 -7.76 -2.22 -0.51
N SER A 158 -6.63 -2.73 -1.00
CA SER A 158 -6.57 -3.47 -2.25
C SER A 158 -7.11 -4.90 -2.14
N GLU A 159 -7.22 -5.43 -0.93
CA GLU A 159 -7.84 -6.72 -0.65
C GLU A 159 -9.35 -6.53 -0.48
N VAL A 160 -9.79 -5.61 0.39
CA VAL A 160 -11.22 -5.38 0.62
C VAL A 160 -11.96 -4.96 -0.66
N ALA A 161 -11.32 -4.20 -1.54
CA ALA A 161 -11.88 -3.84 -2.84
C ALA A 161 -12.19 -5.04 -3.76
N LYS A 162 -11.64 -6.22 -3.46
CA LYS A 162 -11.77 -7.42 -4.29
C LYS A 162 -12.58 -8.53 -3.63
N ILE A 163 -13.18 -8.27 -2.48
CA ILE A 163 -13.99 -9.26 -1.78
C ILE A 163 -15.30 -9.47 -2.53
N ARG A 164 -15.65 -10.75 -2.71
CA ARG A 164 -16.90 -11.19 -3.31
C ARG A 164 -17.82 -11.81 -2.27
N PHE A 165 -19.09 -11.98 -2.59
CA PHE A 165 -20.03 -12.68 -1.72
C PHE A 165 -19.67 -14.16 -1.52
N GLU A 166 -19.08 -14.79 -2.52
CA GLU A 166 -18.61 -16.17 -2.47
C GLU A 166 -17.42 -16.41 -1.53
N ASP A 167 -16.71 -15.35 -1.15
CA ASP A 167 -15.56 -15.44 -0.24
C ASP A 167 -16.00 -15.52 1.24
N TRP A 168 -17.30 -15.41 1.52
CA TRP A 168 -17.86 -15.44 2.87
C TRP A 168 -18.57 -16.75 3.15
N HIS A 169 -18.10 -17.46 4.16
CA HIS A 169 -18.62 -18.76 4.55
C HIS A 169 -19.15 -18.72 5.99
N SER A 170 -20.40 -19.10 6.17
CA SER A 170 -20.95 -19.33 7.51
C SER A 170 -20.32 -20.59 8.11
N LEU A 171 -19.92 -20.50 9.36
CA LEU A 171 -19.51 -21.63 10.17
C LEU A 171 -20.62 -21.99 11.15
N LYS A 172 -20.59 -23.23 11.69
CA LYS A 172 -21.47 -23.62 12.78
C LYS A 172 -21.16 -22.79 14.02
N GLY A 173 -22.17 -22.10 14.57
CA GLY A 173 -22.02 -21.17 15.70
C GLY A 173 -22.05 -19.70 15.30
N GLU A 174 -21.52 -18.83 16.17
CA GLU A 174 -21.58 -17.37 16.02
C GLU A 174 -20.43 -16.78 15.21
N THR A 175 -19.78 -17.56 14.35
CA THR A 175 -18.62 -17.11 13.57
C THR A 175 -18.82 -17.39 12.09
N ALA A 176 -18.14 -16.59 11.26
CA ALA A 176 -18.03 -16.82 9.83
C ALA A 176 -16.56 -16.71 9.42
N MET A 177 -16.26 -17.20 8.23
CA MET A 177 -14.92 -17.11 7.63
C MET A 177 -14.98 -16.22 6.41
N LEU A 178 -13.98 -15.32 6.31
CA LEU A 178 -13.71 -14.54 5.11
C LEU A 178 -12.40 -15.02 4.49
N GLU A 179 -12.45 -15.37 3.20
CA GLU A 179 -11.28 -15.76 2.42
C GLU A 179 -10.73 -14.60 1.62
N PHE A 180 -9.42 -14.45 1.64
CA PHE A 180 -8.68 -13.51 0.80
C PHE A 180 -7.89 -14.27 -0.25
N HIS A 181 -8.12 -13.94 -1.52
CA HIS A 181 -7.45 -14.57 -2.65
C HIS A 181 -6.29 -13.74 -3.19
N GLY A 182 -5.36 -14.40 -3.91
CA GLY A 182 -4.24 -13.77 -4.59
C GLY A 182 -2.89 -14.07 -3.95
N LYS A 183 -1.99 -13.08 -3.90
CA LYS A 183 -0.60 -13.29 -3.48
C LYS A 183 -0.45 -13.75 -2.01
N ASN A 184 -1.39 -13.38 -1.16
CA ASN A 184 -1.42 -13.70 0.27
C ASN A 184 -2.75 -14.35 0.62
N THR A 185 -3.06 -15.47 -0.03
CA THR A 185 -4.27 -16.27 0.24
C THR A 185 -4.30 -16.68 1.70
N ARG A 186 -5.42 -16.43 2.36
CA ARG A 186 -5.66 -16.75 3.77
C ARG A 186 -7.13 -16.64 4.09
N SER A 187 -7.53 -17.29 5.18
CA SER A 187 -8.86 -17.18 5.75
C SER A 187 -8.80 -16.53 7.13
N ILE A 188 -9.77 -15.70 7.46
CA ILE A 188 -9.89 -15.01 8.75
C ILE A 188 -11.29 -15.26 9.30
N GLY A 189 -11.37 -15.70 10.56
CA GLY A 189 -12.63 -15.74 11.31
C GLY A 189 -13.11 -14.32 11.59
N VAL A 190 -14.39 -14.07 11.36
CA VAL A 190 -15.08 -12.81 11.60
C VAL A 190 -16.30 -13.02 12.47
N SER A 191 -16.78 -11.97 13.14
CA SER A 191 -17.96 -12.02 13.98
C SER A 191 -19.24 -12.33 13.18
N ALA A 192 -20.23 -12.90 13.86
CA ALA A 192 -21.55 -13.10 13.31
C ALA A 192 -22.20 -11.78 12.90
N ASP A 193 -22.01 -10.73 13.68
CA ASP A 193 -22.61 -9.41 13.42
C ASP A 193 -22.08 -8.79 12.13
N LEU A 194 -20.78 -8.89 11.84
CA LEU A 194 -20.22 -8.47 10.57
C LEU A 194 -20.79 -9.31 9.42
N TYR A 195 -20.87 -10.63 9.61
CA TYR A 195 -21.45 -11.52 8.59
C TYR A 195 -22.90 -11.18 8.30
N GLN A 196 -23.73 -10.97 9.33
CA GLN A 196 -25.13 -10.55 9.18
C GLN A 196 -25.25 -9.20 8.47
N THR A 197 -24.35 -8.25 8.81
CA THR A 197 -24.29 -6.95 8.11
C THR A 197 -24.04 -7.13 6.61
N ILE A 198 -23.15 -8.05 6.23
CA ILE A 198 -22.89 -8.38 4.81
C ILE A 198 -24.10 -9.04 4.16
N GLN A 199 -24.78 -9.96 4.85
CA GLN A 199 -26.00 -10.60 4.32
C GLN A 199 -27.13 -9.58 4.12
N ALA A 200 -27.33 -8.67 5.07
CA ALA A 200 -28.31 -7.60 4.95
C ALA A 200 -27.98 -6.66 3.77
N LEU A 201 -26.71 -6.32 3.56
CA LEU A 201 -26.26 -5.58 2.38
C LEU A 201 -26.58 -6.32 1.08
N LYS A 202 -26.38 -7.64 1.04
CA LYS A 202 -26.74 -8.47 -0.13
C LYS A 202 -28.23 -8.42 -0.45
N GLN A 203 -29.07 -8.51 0.57
CA GLN A 203 -30.53 -8.46 0.42
C GLN A 203 -31.03 -7.07 -0.03
N LYS A 204 -30.40 -5.99 0.47
CA LYS A 204 -30.75 -4.60 0.14
C LYS A 204 -30.32 -4.20 -1.27
N ARG A 205 -29.36 -4.92 -1.85
CA ARG A 205 -28.73 -4.57 -3.11
C ARG A 205 -29.71 -4.63 -4.28
N LYS A 206 -29.67 -3.58 -5.10
CA LYS A 206 -30.34 -3.53 -6.39
C LYS A 206 -29.35 -3.93 -7.50
N GLY A 207 -29.65 -5.00 -8.20
CA GLY A 207 -28.82 -5.52 -9.30
C GLY A 207 -27.79 -6.58 -8.89
N GLU A 208 -27.31 -7.30 -9.89
CA GLU A 208 -26.34 -8.40 -9.71
C GLU A 208 -24.91 -7.91 -9.82
N SER A 209 -24.10 -8.23 -8.87
CA SER A 209 -22.65 -8.03 -8.91
C SER A 209 -21.98 -9.03 -7.96
N PRO A 210 -20.87 -9.66 -8.36
CA PRO A 210 -20.14 -10.55 -7.49
C PRO A 210 -19.43 -9.81 -6.35
N TRP A 211 -19.14 -8.52 -6.53
CA TRP A 211 -18.39 -7.72 -5.56
C TRP A 211 -19.27 -7.24 -4.41
N ILE A 212 -18.78 -7.34 -3.18
CA ILE A 212 -19.50 -6.84 -2.01
C ILE A 212 -19.50 -5.31 -1.99
N PHE A 213 -18.33 -4.71 -2.14
CA PHE A 213 -18.17 -3.27 -1.99
C PHE A 213 -18.14 -2.57 -3.36
N LEU A 214 -19.28 -2.07 -3.78
CA LEU A 214 -19.43 -1.38 -5.07
C LEU A 214 -18.97 0.08 -4.99
N GLY A 215 -18.49 0.61 -6.13
CA GLY A 215 -18.35 2.03 -6.34
C GLY A 215 -19.73 2.70 -6.50
N PHE A 216 -19.84 3.94 -6.04
CA PHE A 216 -21.05 4.77 -6.17
C PHE A 216 -20.68 6.13 -6.73
N ASN A 217 -21.61 6.72 -7.47
CA ASN A 217 -21.60 8.12 -7.88
C ASN A 217 -22.95 8.77 -7.52
N LYS A 218 -23.18 10.00 -7.97
CA LYS A 218 -24.43 10.73 -7.71
C LYS A 218 -25.69 10.07 -8.30
N PHE A 219 -25.54 9.12 -9.21
CA PHE A 219 -26.63 8.40 -9.85
C PHE A 219 -26.87 7.00 -9.23
N GLY A 220 -26.06 6.57 -8.28
CA GLY A 220 -26.18 5.28 -7.62
C GLY A 220 -24.98 4.38 -7.79
N SER A 221 -25.22 3.06 -7.69
CA SER A 221 -24.16 2.04 -7.82
C SER A 221 -23.60 1.97 -9.24
N LEU A 222 -22.28 1.82 -9.34
CA LEU A 222 -21.57 1.62 -10.61
C LEU A 222 -21.55 0.16 -11.08
N GLY A 223 -22.07 -0.79 -10.30
CA GLY A 223 -21.99 -2.23 -10.57
C GLY A 223 -20.59 -2.83 -10.49
N ALA A 224 -19.55 -2.01 -10.45
CA ALA A 224 -18.16 -2.40 -10.33
C ALA A 224 -17.62 -2.24 -8.90
N ALA A 225 -16.56 -2.99 -8.54
CA ALA A 225 -15.90 -2.87 -7.26
C ALA A 225 -15.42 -1.43 -6.98
N ILE A 226 -15.51 -1.00 -5.73
CA ILE A 226 -14.90 0.26 -5.29
C ILE A 226 -13.39 0.21 -5.47
N SER A 227 -12.81 1.28 -6.00
CA SER A 227 -11.36 1.36 -6.14
C SER A 227 -10.65 1.59 -4.78
N PRO A 228 -9.37 1.20 -4.62
CA PRO A 228 -8.61 1.54 -3.42
C PRO A 228 -8.60 3.05 -3.13
N ARG A 229 -8.57 3.89 -4.17
CA ARG A 229 -8.68 5.34 -4.01
C ARG A 229 -10.05 5.77 -3.49
N GLY A 230 -11.12 5.12 -3.96
CA GLY A 230 -12.47 5.34 -3.44
C GLY A 230 -12.58 5.00 -1.95
N ILE A 231 -11.92 3.93 -1.51
CA ILE A 231 -11.87 3.56 -0.08
C ILE A 231 -11.10 4.60 0.75
N GLU A 232 -9.97 5.12 0.26
CA GLU A 232 -9.26 6.22 0.93
C GLU A 232 -10.15 7.45 1.11
N MET A 233 -10.88 7.82 0.05
CA MET A 233 -11.81 8.96 0.09
C MET A 233 -12.97 8.72 1.06
N LEU A 234 -13.53 7.50 1.07
CA LEU A 234 -14.58 7.10 2.00
C LEU A 234 -14.11 7.21 3.46
N VAL A 235 -12.97 6.60 3.80
CA VAL A 235 -12.42 6.65 5.15
C VAL A 235 -12.18 8.10 5.59
N LYS A 236 -11.66 8.94 4.71
CA LYS A 236 -11.46 10.37 5.00
C LYS A 236 -12.79 11.10 5.24
N ALA A 237 -13.82 10.82 4.43
CA ALA A 237 -15.14 11.45 4.57
C ALA A 237 -15.82 11.06 5.89
N TYR A 238 -15.68 9.80 6.30
CA TYR A 238 -16.26 9.32 7.56
C TYR A 238 -15.42 9.65 8.80
N GLY A 239 -14.18 10.08 8.64
CA GLY A 239 -13.26 10.34 9.75
C GLY A 239 -13.87 11.25 10.83
N SER A 240 -14.50 12.37 10.42
CA SER A 240 -15.17 13.28 11.36
C SER A 240 -16.38 12.66 12.03
N GLN A 241 -17.19 11.87 11.31
CA GLN A 241 -18.38 11.19 11.84
C GLN A 241 -17.97 10.10 12.86
N LEU A 242 -16.81 9.45 12.63
CA LEU A 242 -16.23 8.49 13.56
C LEU A 242 -15.57 9.15 14.79
N GLY A 243 -15.47 10.48 14.83
CA GLY A 243 -14.74 11.21 15.86
C GLY A 243 -13.22 11.27 15.68
N PHE A 244 -12.70 10.86 14.50
CA PHE A 244 -11.27 10.77 14.19
C PHE A 244 -10.95 11.37 12.82
N PRO A 245 -10.93 12.71 12.64
CA PRO A 245 -10.78 13.36 11.34
C PRO A 245 -9.47 13.01 10.61
N GLU A 246 -8.42 12.63 11.34
CA GLU A 246 -7.12 12.24 10.78
C GLU A 246 -7.01 10.75 10.46
N ILE A 247 -8.12 9.99 10.58
CA ILE A 247 -8.10 8.55 10.34
C ILE A 247 -7.78 8.24 8.88
N VAL A 248 -6.98 7.20 8.68
CA VAL A 248 -6.66 6.67 7.35
C VAL A 248 -6.90 5.15 7.35
N PRO A 249 -7.06 4.49 6.19
CA PRO A 249 -7.31 3.04 6.15
C PRO A 249 -6.29 2.21 6.94
N ARG A 250 -5.04 2.65 6.98
CA ARG A 250 -4.00 1.96 7.75
C ARG A 250 -4.23 2.02 9.26
N THR A 251 -4.92 3.05 9.76
CA THR A 251 -5.25 3.17 11.20
C THR A 251 -6.11 1.99 11.65
N PHE A 252 -7.11 1.56 10.89
CA PHE A 252 -7.94 0.39 11.19
C PHE A 252 -7.08 -0.85 11.41
N ARG A 253 -6.15 -1.12 10.49
CA ARG A 253 -5.22 -2.26 10.59
C ARG A 253 -4.28 -2.13 11.79
N HIS A 254 -3.79 -0.93 12.09
CA HIS A 254 -2.94 -0.71 13.25
C HIS A 254 -3.72 -0.92 14.56
N SER A 255 -4.94 -0.42 14.61
CA SER A 255 -5.82 -0.52 15.80
C SER A 255 -6.16 -1.97 16.13
N ILE A 256 -6.52 -2.77 15.12
CA ILE A 256 -6.84 -4.18 15.37
C ILE A 256 -5.60 -5.01 15.72
N VAL A 257 -4.45 -4.73 15.09
CA VAL A 257 -3.19 -5.39 15.44
C VAL A 257 -2.82 -5.12 16.89
N LEU A 258 -2.94 -3.87 17.34
CA LEU A 258 -2.69 -3.52 18.74
C LEU A 258 -3.66 -4.25 19.67
N SER A 259 -4.94 -4.27 19.33
CA SER A 259 -5.96 -5.00 20.09
C SER A 259 -5.65 -6.51 20.18
N TRP A 260 -5.25 -7.15 19.07
CA TRP A 260 -4.87 -8.56 19.10
C TRP A 260 -3.65 -8.82 19.99
N LEU A 261 -2.63 -7.95 19.94
CA LEU A 261 -1.47 -8.06 20.82
C LEU A 261 -1.86 -7.92 22.30
N GLN A 262 -2.71 -6.95 22.63
CA GLN A 262 -3.24 -6.74 24.00
C GLN A 262 -4.09 -7.93 24.49
N ASN A 263 -4.78 -8.62 23.58
CA ASN A 263 -5.55 -9.82 23.89
C ASN A 263 -4.71 -11.13 23.83
N GLY A 264 -3.38 -11.04 23.82
CA GLY A 264 -2.48 -12.18 23.96
C GLY A 264 -2.25 -12.96 22.66
N PHE A 265 -2.68 -12.45 21.49
CA PHE A 265 -2.32 -13.09 20.22
C PHE A 265 -0.81 -12.99 19.98
N THR A 266 -0.20 -14.12 19.59
CA THR A 266 1.21 -14.13 19.24
C THR A 266 1.47 -13.39 17.93
N GLU A 267 2.68 -12.83 17.78
CA GLU A 267 3.09 -12.18 16.52
C GLU A 267 2.94 -13.12 15.31
N ALA A 268 3.21 -14.41 15.48
CA ALA A 268 3.05 -15.42 14.43
C ALA A 268 1.59 -15.57 14.01
N ALA A 269 0.65 -15.65 14.96
CA ALA A 269 -0.77 -15.72 14.68
C ALA A 269 -1.27 -14.48 13.94
N ILE A 270 -0.83 -13.28 14.38
CA ILE A 270 -1.19 -12.02 13.73
C ILE A 270 -0.56 -11.94 12.32
N GLN A 271 0.69 -12.40 12.17
CA GLN A 271 1.36 -12.47 10.87
C GLN A 271 0.58 -13.33 9.89
N GLN A 272 0.11 -14.50 10.31
CA GLN A 272 -0.71 -15.41 9.52
C GLN A 272 -2.05 -14.74 9.14
N ARG A 273 -2.77 -14.16 10.11
CA ARG A 273 -4.05 -13.44 9.87
C ARG A 273 -3.91 -12.31 8.86
N LEU A 274 -2.79 -11.60 8.88
CA LEU A 274 -2.54 -10.47 7.97
C LEU A 274 -1.86 -10.86 6.65
N GLY A 275 -1.50 -12.13 6.45
CA GLY A 275 -0.77 -12.61 5.27
C GLY A 275 0.61 -11.97 5.12
N LEU A 276 1.31 -11.69 6.23
CA LEU A 276 2.62 -11.06 6.20
C LEU A 276 3.73 -12.11 6.09
N LYS A 277 4.75 -11.82 5.28
CA LYS A 277 5.92 -12.71 5.11
C LYS A 277 6.93 -12.64 6.25
N SER A 278 6.87 -11.60 7.09
CA SER A 278 7.78 -11.43 8.22
C SER A 278 7.14 -10.61 9.34
N ALA A 279 7.53 -10.89 10.57
CA ALA A 279 7.10 -10.19 11.78
C ALA A 279 7.70 -8.77 11.91
N TYR A 280 8.58 -8.35 11.02
CA TYR A 280 9.22 -7.02 11.06
C TYR A 280 8.19 -5.86 11.19
N ALA A 281 6.98 -6.07 10.62
CA ALA A 281 5.91 -5.09 10.68
C ALA A 281 5.41 -4.78 12.11
N PHE A 282 5.66 -5.68 13.08
CA PHE A 282 5.18 -5.54 14.46
C PHE A 282 6.14 -4.80 15.39
N ARG A 283 7.41 -4.65 15.02
CA ARG A 283 8.41 -3.94 15.85
C ARG A 283 7.97 -2.54 16.24
N ALA A 284 7.23 -1.85 15.35
CA ALA A 284 6.70 -0.52 15.64
C ALA A 284 5.61 -0.52 16.73
N PHE A 285 5.00 -1.68 17.03
CA PHE A 285 3.99 -1.82 18.08
C PHE A 285 4.57 -2.32 19.41
N ALA A 286 5.75 -2.93 19.40
CA ALA A 286 6.37 -3.50 20.59
C ALA A 286 6.56 -2.47 21.71
N SER A 287 6.83 -1.20 21.34
CA SER A 287 6.92 -0.09 22.28
C SER A 287 5.56 0.41 22.81
N SER A 288 4.46 0.07 22.14
CA SER A 288 3.10 0.47 22.51
C SER A 288 2.40 -0.59 23.38
N VAL A 289 2.92 -1.82 23.39
CA VAL A 289 2.49 -2.91 24.26
C VAL A 289 3.44 -2.98 25.45
N LYS A 290 3.37 -2.01 26.35
CA LYS A 290 3.97 -2.18 27.68
C LYS A 290 3.06 -3.16 28.45
N PRO A 291 3.61 -4.20 29.08
CA PRO A 291 2.84 -4.92 30.09
C PRO A 291 2.46 -3.87 31.16
N GLU A 292 1.18 -3.73 31.46
CA GLU A 292 0.77 -3.05 32.69
C GLU A 292 1.48 -3.79 33.82
N ALA A 293 2.35 -3.08 34.51
CA ALA A 293 2.99 -3.61 35.71
C ALA A 293 1.87 -4.02 36.67
N GLN A 294 1.84 -5.31 36.99
CA GLN A 294 1.00 -5.89 38.05
C GLN A 294 1.38 -5.27 39.38
#